data_cf6ee1f1057f542400d80ee00e4c4e78
#
_entry.id   cf6ee1f1057f542400d80ee00e4c4e78
#
_cell.length_a   1.000
_cell.length_b   1.000
_cell.length_c   1.000
_cell.angle_alpha   90.00
_cell.angle_beta   90.00
_cell.angle_gamma   90.00
#
_symmetry.space_group_name_H-M   'P 1'
#
loop_
_entity.id
_entity.type
_entity.pdbx_description
1 polymer ?
#
loop_
_entity_poly.entity_id
_entity_poly.type
_entity_poly.pdbx_seq_one_letter_code
_entity_poly.pdbx_strand_id
1 'polypeptide(L)'
;MDGYDSAATALRCRESGSEYELTARYVCEVSFGPLEVVYDMERIAANVSRERIAAGPASIWRYRDFLPCAPTGVPRGIPTGMTPLIPAPRLAEALGLGEVWVKNDAANPTHSFKDRVVSVALEKAEELGFSVAACASTGNLANAVAAHAAARGMTSFVFVPADLEPQ
;
A
#
# COMPACT_ATOMS: atom_id res chain seq x y z
N MET A 1 -19.46 16.67 5.82
CA MET A 1 -18.37 15.66 5.68
C MET A 1 -17.53 16.16 4.53
N ASP A 2 -16.43 16.81 4.86
CA ASP A 2 -15.53 17.34 3.86
C ASP A 2 -14.94 16.17 3.09
N GLY A 3 -15.28 16.09 1.79
CA GLY A 3 -14.75 15.07 0.90
C GLY A 3 -13.25 15.17 0.88
N TYR A 4 -12.57 14.22 1.50
CA TYR A 4 -11.12 14.15 1.42
C TYR A 4 -10.75 13.75 0.00
N ASP A 5 -9.97 14.58 -0.66
CA ASP A 5 -9.44 14.34 -1.99
C ASP A 5 -7.95 14.03 -1.90
N SER A 6 -7.48 13.03 -2.64
CA SER A 6 -6.06 12.65 -2.68
C SER A 6 -5.21 13.78 -3.29
N ALA A 7 -3.98 13.91 -2.82
CA ALA A 7 -3.00 14.80 -3.46
C ALA A 7 -2.34 14.19 -4.70
N ALA A 8 -2.74 12.99 -5.12
CA ALA A 8 -2.30 12.39 -6.38
C ALA A 8 -2.84 13.19 -7.57
N THR A 9 -2.01 13.48 -8.57
CA THR A 9 -2.36 14.32 -9.73
C THR A 9 -2.27 13.61 -11.06
N ALA A 10 -1.34 12.65 -11.20
CA ALA A 10 -1.11 11.93 -12.44
C ALA A 10 -0.41 10.58 -12.20
N LEU A 11 -0.33 9.77 -13.24
CA LEU A 11 0.59 8.65 -13.34
C LEU A 11 1.73 9.05 -14.28
N ARG A 12 2.99 8.74 -13.93
CA ARG A 12 4.16 9.05 -14.76
C ARG A 12 5.00 7.81 -15.00
N CYS A 13 5.40 7.61 -16.24
CA CYS A 13 6.37 6.59 -16.57
C CYS A 13 7.77 7.07 -16.21
N ARG A 14 8.51 6.27 -15.48
CA ARG A 14 9.88 6.55 -15.06
C ARG A 14 10.88 6.57 -16.21
N GLU A 15 10.65 5.74 -17.23
CA GLU A 15 11.55 5.56 -18.36
C GLU A 15 11.32 6.59 -19.46
N SER A 16 10.05 6.80 -19.87
CA SER A 16 9.71 7.70 -20.96
C SER A 16 9.37 9.12 -20.52
N GLY A 17 9.07 9.33 -19.22
CA GLY A 17 8.56 10.59 -18.71
C GLY A 17 7.10 10.90 -19.09
N SER A 18 6.43 10.01 -19.84
CA SER A 18 5.04 10.21 -20.25
C SER A 18 4.11 10.26 -19.05
N GLU A 19 3.18 11.20 -19.05
CA GLU A 19 2.17 11.36 -18.00
C GLU A 19 0.79 10.91 -18.49
N TYR A 20 0.00 10.39 -17.58
CA TYR A 20 -1.34 9.85 -17.79
C TYR A 20 -2.28 10.27 -16.68
N GLU A 21 -3.56 10.30 -16.98
CA GLU A 21 -4.61 10.51 -15.98
C GLU A 21 -4.64 9.41 -14.92
N LEU A 22 -5.20 9.72 -13.74
CA LEU A 22 -5.39 8.79 -12.62
C LEU A 22 -6.53 7.78 -12.89
N THR A 23 -6.34 6.96 -13.92
CA THR A 23 -7.28 5.90 -14.31
C THR A 23 -6.68 4.52 -14.04
N ALA A 24 -7.44 3.46 -14.28
CA ALA A 24 -6.95 2.09 -14.19
C ALA A 24 -5.99 1.77 -15.35
N ARG A 25 -4.73 2.17 -15.19
CA ARG A 25 -3.65 1.95 -16.16
C ARG A 25 -2.54 1.13 -15.53
N TYR A 26 -2.05 0.12 -16.24
CA TYR A 26 -1.13 -0.87 -15.69
C TYR A 26 0.32 -0.63 -16.10
N VAL A 27 0.54 -0.09 -17.31
CA VAL A 27 1.87 0.13 -17.88
C VAL A 27 1.87 1.38 -18.76
N CYS A 28 3.05 1.89 -19.04
CA CYS A 28 3.29 2.94 -20.03
C CYS A 28 3.01 2.42 -21.43
N GLU A 29 2.31 3.19 -22.26
CA GLU A 29 2.03 2.82 -23.66
C GLU A 29 3.27 2.91 -24.57
N VAL A 30 4.28 3.66 -24.16
CA VAL A 30 5.50 3.90 -24.94
C VAL A 30 6.59 2.88 -24.63
N SER A 31 6.87 2.67 -23.33
CA SER A 31 7.99 1.82 -22.88
C SER A 31 7.54 0.49 -22.27
N PHE A 32 6.24 0.29 -22.06
CA PHE A 32 5.68 -0.81 -21.28
C PHE A 32 6.23 -0.89 -19.84
N GLY A 33 6.94 0.14 -19.39
CA GLY A 33 7.49 0.27 -18.05
C GLY A 33 6.42 0.57 -16.98
N PRO A 34 6.79 0.45 -15.69
CA PRO A 34 5.89 0.73 -14.59
C PRO A 34 5.56 2.23 -14.50
N LEU A 35 4.39 2.51 -13.93
CA LEU A 35 3.92 3.87 -13.68
C LEU A 35 4.05 4.19 -12.19
N GLU A 36 4.48 5.41 -11.90
CA GLU A 36 4.54 5.99 -10.56
C GLU A 36 3.45 7.04 -10.39
N VAL A 37 2.92 7.15 -9.17
CA VAL A 37 1.94 8.20 -8.86
C VAL A 37 2.68 9.52 -8.64
N VAL A 38 2.23 10.56 -9.31
CA VAL A 38 2.68 11.94 -9.11
C VAL A 38 1.78 12.62 -8.08
N TYR A 39 2.37 13.36 -7.16
CA TYR A 39 1.66 14.07 -6.11
C TYR A 39 1.90 15.59 -6.19
N ASP A 40 0.89 16.34 -5.84
CA ASP A 40 1.02 17.77 -5.51
C ASP A 40 1.72 17.91 -4.15
N MET A 41 3.04 18.08 -4.22
CA MET A 41 3.89 18.20 -3.02
C MET A 41 3.68 19.52 -2.28
N GLU A 42 3.28 20.58 -2.96
CA GLU A 42 2.97 21.88 -2.32
C GLU A 42 1.71 21.75 -1.46
N ARG A 43 0.68 21.11 -2.01
CA ARG A 43 -0.54 20.78 -1.28
C ARG A 43 -0.26 19.89 -0.07
N ILE A 44 0.57 18.86 -0.20
CA ILE A 44 0.98 18.01 0.92
C ILE A 44 1.70 18.85 1.97
N ALA A 45 2.69 19.64 1.60
CA ALA A 45 3.47 20.47 2.53
C ALA A 45 2.62 21.49 3.29
N ALA A 46 1.60 22.05 2.63
CA ALA A 46 0.68 23.00 3.25
C ALA A 46 -0.28 22.36 4.28
N ASN A 47 -0.60 21.07 4.10
CA ASN A 47 -1.66 20.40 4.88
C ASN A 47 -1.16 19.36 5.88
N VAL A 48 0.10 18.95 5.81
CA VAL A 48 0.65 17.86 6.64
C VAL A 48 1.63 18.41 7.67
N SER A 49 1.47 17.97 8.92
CA SER A 49 2.44 18.20 9.99
C SER A 49 2.71 16.90 10.75
N ARG A 50 3.76 16.88 11.56
CA ARG A 50 4.07 15.73 12.43
C ARG A 50 2.93 15.47 13.42
N GLU A 51 2.33 16.54 13.96
CA GLU A 51 1.21 16.46 14.90
C GLU A 51 -0.02 15.88 14.23
N ARG A 52 -0.33 16.28 12.99
CA ARG A 52 -1.43 15.72 12.20
C ARG A 52 -1.23 14.23 11.91
N ILE A 53 -0.01 13.83 11.53
CA ILE A 53 0.33 12.40 11.35
C ILE A 53 0.19 11.65 12.67
N ALA A 54 0.69 12.20 13.78
CA ALA A 54 0.62 11.56 15.10
C ALA A 54 -0.81 11.39 15.60
N ALA A 55 -1.70 12.34 15.32
CA ALA A 55 -3.12 12.28 15.65
C ALA A 55 -3.94 11.34 14.74
N GLY A 56 -3.36 10.86 13.65
CA GLY A 56 -4.01 9.94 12.72
C GLY A 56 -4.29 8.56 13.30
N PRO A 57 -5.07 7.71 12.61
CA PRO A 57 -5.44 6.39 13.10
C PRO A 57 -4.20 5.49 13.28
N ALA A 58 -4.33 4.49 14.16
CA ALA A 58 -3.27 3.49 14.41
C ALA A 58 -3.17 2.46 13.25
N SER A 59 -2.95 2.94 12.04
CA SER A 59 -2.84 2.15 10.81
C SER A 59 -2.05 2.90 9.74
N ILE A 60 -1.85 2.29 8.57
CA ILE A 60 -1.26 2.94 7.40
C ILE A 60 -2.01 4.23 7.00
N TRP A 61 -3.30 4.32 7.30
CA TRP A 61 -4.17 5.43 6.92
C TRP A 61 -3.86 6.74 7.66
N ARG A 62 -2.99 6.73 8.67
CA ARG A 62 -2.44 7.97 9.24
C ARG A 62 -1.60 8.78 8.24
N TYR A 63 -1.12 8.12 7.20
CA TYR A 63 -0.34 8.70 6.11
C TYR A 63 -1.18 8.95 4.85
N ARG A 64 -2.51 9.02 4.98
CA ARG A 64 -3.43 9.14 3.84
C ARG A 64 -3.10 10.27 2.88
N ASP A 65 -2.54 11.37 3.37
CA ASP A 65 -2.15 12.51 2.55
C ASP A 65 -1.05 12.17 1.52
N PHE A 66 -0.33 11.07 1.74
CA PHE A 66 0.72 10.54 0.87
C PHE A 66 0.25 9.30 0.07
N LEU A 67 -1.02 8.93 0.15
CA LEU A 67 -1.55 7.75 -0.52
C LEU A 67 -2.37 8.13 -1.76
N PRO A 68 -2.42 7.27 -2.80
CA PRO A 68 -3.09 7.59 -4.06
C PRO A 68 -4.60 7.43 -4.02
N CYS A 69 -5.18 7.21 -2.86
CA CYS A 69 -6.59 6.97 -2.66
C CYS A 69 -7.18 7.95 -1.63
N ALA A 70 -8.46 8.25 -1.77
CA ALA A 70 -9.22 9.17 -0.92
C ALA A 70 -10.47 8.47 -0.36
N PRO A 71 -10.29 7.58 0.65
CA PRO A 71 -11.40 6.81 1.18
C PRO A 71 -12.49 7.73 1.75
N THR A 72 -13.74 7.48 1.36
CA THR A 72 -14.91 8.16 1.90
C THR A 72 -15.30 7.56 3.24
N GLY A 73 -14.72 8.06 4.32
CA GLY A 73 -14.98 7.58 5.67
C GLY A 73 -13.85 6.72 6.24
N VAL A 74 -14.21 5.68 7.01
CA VAL A 74 -13.22 4.74 7.55
C VAL A 74 -12.83 3.74 6.46
N PRO A 75 -11.54 3.64 6.11
CA PRO A 75 -11.08 2.68 5.12
C PRO A 75 -11.50 1.25 5.48
N ARG A 76 -12.00 0.52 4.50
CA ARG A 76 -12.43 -0.86 4.69
C ARG A 76 -11.23 -1.81 4.75
N GLY A 77 -11.50 -3.05 5.12
CA GLY A 77 -10.51 -4.11 5.17
C GLY A 77 -9.86 -4.27 6.54
N ILE A 78 -8.76 -4.98 6.56
CA ILE A 78 -8.06 -5.35 7.79
C ILE A 78 -7.13 -4.21 8.22
N PRO A 79 -7.13 -3.78 9.50
CA PRO A 79 -6.19 -2.77 9.99
C PRO A 79 -4.74 -3.18 9.73
N THR A 80 -3.99 -2.35 9.02
CA THR A 80 -2.64 -2.63 8.54
C THR A 80 -1.68 -1.54 8.98
N GLY A 81 -0.45 -1.91 9.29
CA GLY A 81 0.59 -0.99 9.75
C GLY A 81 0.64 -0.86 11.26
N MET A 82 1.30 0.19 11.76
CA MET A 82 1.61 0.37 13.20
C MET A 82 2.31 -0.84 13.82
N THR A 83 3.05 -1.58 13.02
CA THR A 83 3.84 -2.72 13.44
C THR A 83 4.94 -2.29 14.43
N PRO A 84 5.35 -3.17 15.36
CA PRO A 84 6.36 -2.83 16.36
C PRO A 84 7.68 -2.35 15.75
N LEU A 85 8.29 -1.37 16.39
CA LEU A 85 9.67 -0.98 16.16
C LEU A 85 10.51 -1.49 17.33
N ILE A 86 11.36 -2.48 17.07
CA ILE A 86 12.06 -3.28 18.08
C ILE A 86 13.55 -2.91 18.08
N PRO A 87 14.13 -2.51 19.22
CA PRO A 87 15.57 -2.29 19.30
C PRO A 87 16.32 -3.62 19.18
N ALA A 88 17.42 -3.60 18.42
CA ALA A 88 18.26 -4.77 18.15
C ALA A 88 19.72 -4.52 18.59
N PRO A 89 20.02 -4.40 19.89
CA PRO A 89 21.34 -3.99 20.37
C PRO A 89 22.44 -4.98 19.99
N ARG A 90 22.19 -6.27 20.01
CA ARG A 90 23.18 -7.29 19.60
C ARG A 90 23.52 -7.19 18.10
N LEU A 91 22.54 -6.82 17.27
CA LEU A 91 22.78 -6.59 15.85
C LEU A 91 23.58 -5.29 15.64
N ALA A 92 23.27 -4.24 16.40
CA ALA A 92 24.02 -2.99 16.40
C ALA A 92 25.50 -3.23 16.74
N GLU A 93 25.77 -3.96 17.82
CA GLU A 93 27.12 -4.34 18.23
C GLU A 93 27.86 -5.13 17.14
N ALA A 94 27.23 -6.16 16.57
CA ALA A 94 27.83 -7.00 15.53
C ALA A 94 28.15 -6.22 14.24
N LEU A 95 27.41 -5.14 13.95
CA LEU A 95 27.58 -4.28 12.77
C LEU A 95 28.46 -3.04 13.07
N GLY A 96 28.90 -2.84 14.31
CA GLY A 96 29.64 -1.64 14.72
C GLY A 96 28.83 -0.34 14.62
N LEU A 97 27.49 -0.41 14.78
CA LEU A 97 26.57 0.73 14.73
C LEU A 97 26.15 1.16 16.13
N GLY A 98 25.83 2.44 16.31
CA GLY A 98 25.33 2.97 17.57
C GLY A 98 23.99 2.37 17.97
N GLU A 99 23.06 2.30 17.02
CA GLU A 99 21.71 1.74 17.22
C GLU A 99 21.23 1.04 15.95
N VAL A 100 20.49 -0.03 16.13
CA VAL A 100 19.72 -0.70 15.05
C VAL A 100 18.31 -0.98 15.56
N TRP A 101 17.33 -0.68 14.73
CA TRP A 101 15.91 -0.90 15.01
C TRP A 101 15.28 -1.72 13.91
N VAL A 102 14.48 -2.71 14.28
CA VAL A 102 13.75 -3.59 13.35
C VAL A 102 12.28 -3.18 13.32
N LYS A 103 11.82 -2.71 12.16
CA LYS A 103 10.40 -2.54 11.89
C LYS A 103 9.80 -3.90 11.57
N ASN A 104 9.13 -4.52 12.53
CA ASN A 104 8.67 -5.91 12.42
C ASN A 104 7.35 -6.03 11.66
N ASP A 105 7.40 -6.06 10.34
CA ASP A 105 6.22 -6.20 9.49
C ASP A 105 5.63 -7.62 9.45
N ALA A 106 6.26 -8.61 10.07
CA ALA A 106 5.63 -9.90 10.33
C ALA A 106 4.46 -9.80 11.34
N ALA A 107 4.33 -8.67 12.04
CA ALA A 107 3.19 -8.40 12.92
C ALA A 107 1.96 -7.83 12.17
N ASN A 108 2.01 -7.64 10.87
CA ASN A 108 0.82 -7.32 10.07
C ASN A 108 -0.17 -8.51 10.03
N PRO A 109 -1.44 -8.27 9.71
CA PRO A 109 -2.53 -9.28 9.77
C PRO A 109 -2.27 -10.58 9.02
N THR A 110 -1.60 -10.54 7.86
CA THR A 110 -1.22 -11.76 7.10
C THR A 110 0.28 -12.09 7.22
N HIS A 111 0.90 -11.62 8.31
CA HIS A 111 2.29 -11.87 8.68
C HIS A 111 3.33 -11.39 7.67
N SER A 112 3.00 -10.35 6.88
CA SER A 112 3.96 -9.79 5.94
C SER A 112 3.71 -8.30 5.64
N PHE A 113 4.72 -7.63 5.06
CA PHE A 113 4.59 -6.26 4.59
C PHE A 113 3.65 -6.12 3.36
N LYS A 114 3.23 -7.23 2.74
CA LYS A 114 2.28 -7.21 1.61
C LYS A 114 0.92 -6.64 2.00
N ASP A 115 0.53 -6.75 3.27
CA ASP A 115 -0.67 -6.10 3.78
C ASP A 115 -0.70 -4.59 3.47
N ARG A 116 0.44 -3.91 3.53
CA ARG A 116 0.53 -2.47 3.27
C ARG A 116 0.14 -2.11 1.85
N VAL A 117 0.75 -2.77 0.87
CA VAL A 117 0.47 -2.47 -0.54
C VAL A 117 -0.92 -2.93 -0.94
N VAL A 118 -1.36 -4.09 -0.45
CA VAL A 118 -2.68 -4.65 -0.80
C VAL A 118 -3.81 -3.81 -0.18
N SER A 119 -3.66 -3.35 1.06
CA SER A 119 -4.63 -2.46 1.71
C SER A 119 -4.90 -1.21 0.86
N VAL A 120 -3.85 -0.56 0.37
CA VAL A 120 -3.95 0.65 -0.48
C VAL A 120 -4.47 0.31 -1.88
N ALA A 121 -3.97 -0.78 -2.48
CA ALA A 121 -4.35 -1.18 -3.84
C ALA A 121 -5.84 -1.53 -3.94
N LEU A 122 -6.39 -2.26 -2.96
CA LEU A 122 -7.80 -2.62 -2.97
C LEU A 122 -8.71 -1.42 -2.63
N GLU A 123 -8.28 -0.48 -1.79
CA GLU A 123 -9.00 0.78 -1.60
C GLU A 123 -9.12 1.55 -2.92
N LYS A 124 -7.99 1.67 -3.64
CA LYS A 124 -7.98 2.33 -4.95
C LYS A 124 -8.80 1.57 -5.99
N ALA A 125 -8.79 0.24 -5.97
CA ALA A 125 -9.59 -0.59 -6.85
C ALA A 125 -11.10 -0.33 -6.64
N GLU A 126 -11.57 -0.25 -5.40
CA GLU A 126 -12.97 0.09 -5.09
C GLU A 126 -13.32 1.51 -5.57
N GLU A 127 -12.45 2.51 -5.38
CA GLU A 127 -12.65 3.87 -5.92
C GLU A 127 -12.79 3.87 -7.46
N LEU A 128 -12.08 2.99 -8.14
CA LEU A 128 -12.13 2.82 -9.60
C LEU A 128 -13.29 1.92 -10.06
N GLY A 129 -14.14 1.45 -9.12
CA GLY A 129 -15.33 0.65 -9.43
C GLY A 129 -15.07 -0.85 -9.61
N PHE A 130 -13.90 -1.36 -9.25
CA PHE A 130 -13.62 -2.79 -9.29
C PHE A 130 -14.21 -3.53 -8.08
N SER A 131 -14.79 -4.69 -8.31
CA SER A 131 -15.32 -5.60 -7.28
C SER A 131 -14.59 -6.94 -7.24
N VAL A 132 -13.59 -7.12 -8.10
CA VAL A 132 -12.79 -8.36 -8.22
C VAL A 132 -11.32 -8.02 -8.11
N ALA A 133 -10.61 -8.77 -7.26
CA ALA A 133 -9.17 -8.71 -7.13
C ALA A 133 -8.52 -9.99 -7.66
N ALA A 134 -7.42 -9.88 -8.39
CA ALA A 134 -6.70 -11.04 -8.88
C ALA A 134 -5.20 -10.87 -8.72
N CYS A 135 -4.48 -11.96 -8.40
CA CYS A 135 -3.02 -11.96 -8.40
C CYS A 135 -2.46 -13.32 -8.79
N ALA A 136 -1.27 -13.32 -9.38
CA ALA A 136 -0.45 -14.52 -9.59
C ALA A 136 0.63 -14.55 -8.49
N SER A 137 0.45 -15.42 -7.50
CA SER A 137 1.39 -15.53 -6.37
C SER A 137 1.17 -16.82 -5.60
N THR A 138 2.28 -17.41 -5.15
CA THR A 138 2.30 -18.62 -4.30
C THR A 138 2.60 -18.31 -2.83
N GLY A 139 2.64 -17.04 -2.43
CA GLY A 139 3.10 -16.65 -1.09
C GLY A 139 2.37 -15.43 -0.52
N ASN A 140 3.09 -14.58 0.16
CA ASN A 140 2.55 -13.48 0.97
C ASN A 140 1.61 -12.52 0.23
N LEU A 141 1.80 -12.30 -1.09
CA LEU A 141 0.88 -11.48 -1.86
C LEU A 141 -0.49 -12.16 -1.99
N ALA A 142 -0.51 -13.47 -2.25
CA ALA A 142 -1.74 -14.25 -2.33
C ALA A 142 -2.52 -14.19 -1.02
N ASN A 143 -1.83 -14.42 0.11
CA ASN A 143 -2.43 -14.36 1.44
C ASN A 143 -3.03 -12.98 1.73
N ALA A 144 -2.29 -11.91 1.44
CA ALA A 144 -2.77 -10.55 1.66
C ALA A 144 -3.97 -10.22 0.77
N VAL A 145 -3.93 -10.54 -0.54
CA VAL A 145 -5.04 -10.29 -1.47
C VAL A 145 -6.29 -11.03 -1.03
N ALA A 146 -6.19 -12.32 -0.72
CA ALA A 146 -7.32 -13.13 -0.27
C ALA A 146 -7.95 -12.57 1.02
N ALA A 147 -7.13 -12.26 2.03
CA ALA A 147 -7.61 -11.77 3.32
C ALA A 147 -8.26 -10.38 3.21
N HIS A 148 -7.59 -9.42 2.55
CA HIS A 148 -8.12 -8.07 2.40
C HIS A 148 -9.33 -8.00 1.48
N ALA A 149 -9.38 -8.80 0.40
CA ALA A 149 -10.55 -8.90 -0.46
C ALA A 149 -11.76 -9.47 0.30
N ALA A 150 -11.57 -10.54 1.05
CA ALA A 150 -12.62 -11.13 1.89
C ALA A 150 -13.18 -10.13 2.90
N ALA A 151 -12.32 -9.38 3.60
CA ALA A 151 -12.74 -8.36 4.57
C ALA A 151 -13.51 -7.19 3.93
N ARG A 152 -13.34 -6.97 2.62
CA ARG A 152 -14.05 -5.93 1.83
C ARG A 152 -15.32 -6.46 1.15
N GLY A 153 -15.54 -7.77 1.15
CA GLY A 153 -16.61 -8.42 0.37
C GLY A 153 -16.33 -8.46 -1.14
N MET A 154 -15.06 -8.31 -1.54
CA MET A 154 -14.64 -8.44 -2.93
C MET A 154 -14.41 -9.91 -3.29
N THR A 155 -14.73 -10.29 -4.54
CA THR A 155 -14.30 -11.59 -5.08
C THR A 155 -12.79 -11.58 -5.34
N SER A 156 -12.09 -12.66 -4.99
CA SER A 156 -10.66 -12.76 -5.27
C SER A 156 -10.30 -14.04 -6.03
N PHE A 157 -9.32 -13.90 -6.94
CA PHE A 157 -8.72 -15.03 -7.66
C PHE A 157 -7.22 -15.03 -7.44
N VAL A 158 -6.70 -16.16 -7.00
CA VAL A 158 -5.26 -16.39 -6.85
C VAL A 158 -4.83 -17.43 -7.87
N PHE A 159 -3.95 -17.04 -8.78
CA PHE A 159 -3.39 -17.94 -9.79
C PHE A 159 -2.07 -18.51 -9.27
N VAL A 160 -1.99 -19.83 -9.27
CA VAL A 160 -0.79 -20.58 -8.87
C VAL A 160 -0.41 -21.57 -9.96
N PRO A 161 0.88 -21.93 -10.10
CA PRO A 161 1.31 -23.01 -10.98
C PRO A 161 0.59 -24.32 -10.64
N ALA A 162 0.24 -25.13 -11.64
CA ALA A 162 -0.48 -26.38 -11.44
C ALA A 162 0.40 -27.48 -10.77
N ASP A 163 1.70 -27.33 -10.86
CA ASP A 163 2.73 -28.20 -10.29
C ASP A 163 3.28 -27.72 -8.94
N LEU A 164 2.57 -26.79 -8.29
CA LEU A 164 2.96 -26.32 -6.97
C LEU A 164 2.85 -27.47 -5.95
N GLU A 165 3.95 -27.77 -5.27
CA GLU A 165 3.96 -28.76 -4.21
C GLU A 165 3.06 -28.30 -3.03
N PRO A 166 2.20 -29.20 -2.50
CA PRO A 166 1.46 -28.93 -1.26
C PRO A 166 2.44 -28.70 -0.11
N GLN A 167 2.29 -27.61 0.61
CA GLN A 167 3.06 -27.33 1.84
C GLN A 167 2.34 -27.87 3.06
#